data_845b8eee28e40698958290e932839566
#
_entry.id   845b8eee28e40698958290e932839566
#
_cell.length_a   1.000
_cell.length_b   1.000
_cell.length_c   1.000
_cell.angle_alpha   90.00
_cell.angle_beta   90.00
_cell.angle_gamma   90.00
#
_symmetry.space_group_name_H-M   'P 1'
#
loop_
_entity.id
_entity.type
_entity.pdbx_description
1 polymer ?
#
loop_
_entity_poly.entity_id
_entity_poly.type
_entity_poly.pdbx_seq_one_letter_code
_entity_poly.pdbx_strand_id
1 'polypeptide(L)'
;MGTYPNGDRVFVKMNTTPILAALAKEQIAPQLLWAKRLGNGDMMSAQEWLEGRILTKHDMNSKQIIQILGNLHRSKHLVNQLLQLDYHIENPFDLLHEWEENAAYQLRENGFLQDVVRDLKRHLPEFRAEIATIVHGDARHSNFVITTSGLIYLVDWDSVRLTDRMYDVAQILSHYIPLAHWPQWLSYYGYKNNDLVMDKIYWYGQFSYLTQISKFFDSRDMEHANREIYELRKF
;
A
#
# COMPACT_ATOMS: atom_id res chain seq x y z
N MET A 1 9.17 10.05 17.04
CA MET A 1 10.01 11.21 16.68
C MET A 1 11.16 11.29 17.67
N GLY A 2 12.37 11.56 17.20
CA GLY A 2 13.57 11.81 18.01
C GLY A 2 14.23 13.14 17.60
N THR A 3 15.09 13.66 18.47
CA THR A 3 15.86 14.87 18.18
C THR A 3 17.31 14.62 18.59
N TYR A 4 18.24 14.92 17.73
CA TYR A 4 19.68 14.89 18.06
C TYR A 4 20.08 16.06 18.96
N PRO A 5 21.22 15.98 19.66
CA PRO A 5 21.70 17.08 20.51
C PRO A 5 21.92 18.41 19.77
N ASN A 6 22.17 18.36 18.46
CA ASN A 6 22.32 19.55 17.59
C ASN A 6 20.98 20.16 17.15
N GLY A 7 19.84 19.57 17.57
CA GLY A 7 18.49 20.03 17.24
C GLY A 7 17.89 19.38 15.98
N ASP A 8 18.62 18.57 15.24
CA ASP A 8 18.09 17.88 14.05
C ASP A 8 17.02 16.86 14.43
N ARG A 9 15.89 16.89 13.74
CA ARG A 9 14.78 15.96 13.93
C ARG A 9 15.00 14.70 13.11
N VAL A 10 14.57 13.57 13.66
CA VAL A 10 14.58 12.27 12.99
C VAL A 10 13.27 11.52 13.25
N PHE A 11 12.87 10.70 12.30
CA PHE A 11 11.76 9.77 12.48
C PHE A 11 12.34 8.42 12.93
N VAL A 12 11.97 8.00 14.13
CA VAL A 12 12.42 6.71 14.71
C VAL A 12 11.25 5.74 14.72
N LYS A 13 11.49 4.52 14.23
CA LYS A 13 10.49 3.43 14.22
C LYS A 13 11.14 2.12 14.66
N MET A 14 10.33 1.27 15.31
CA MET A 14 10.71 -0.08 15.70
C MET A 14 10.26 -1.09 14.64
N ASN A 15 11.04 -2.16 14.50
CA ASN A 15 10.75 -3.32 13.66
C ASN A 15 10.36 -2.97 12.21
N THR A 16 11.09 -2.00 11.62
CA THR A 16 10.90 -1.59 10.23
C THR A 16 11.42 -2.65 9.26
N THR A 17 10.82 -2.69 8.07
CA THR A 17 11.26 -3.57 7.01
C THR A 17 12.70 -3.28 6.56
N PRO A 18 13.52 -4.32 6.31
CA PRO A 18 14.92 -4.15 5.87
C PRO A 18 15.07 -3.46 4.50
N ILE A 19 14.01 -3.40 3.69
CA ILE A 19 14.02 -2.81 2.33
C ILE A 19 14.20 -1.29 2.32
N LEU A 20 14.04 -0.60 3.46
CA LEU A 20 14.04 0.87 3.54
C LEU A 20 15.28 1.52 2.91
N ALA A 21 16.47 0.91 3.08
CA ALA A 21 17.70 1.44 2.49
C ALA A 21 17.67 1.41 0.95
N ALA A 22 17.09 0.37 0.36
CA ALA A 22 16.94 0.26 -1.09
C ALA A 22 15.89 1.23 -1.64
N LEU A 23 14.76 1.37 -0.94
CA LEU A 23 13.71 2.35 -1.28
C LEU A 23 14.22 3.79 -1.23
N ALA A 24 15.03 4.12 -0.23
CA ALA A 24 15.65 5.44 -0.11
C ALA A 24 16.62 5.75 -1.26
N LYS A 25 17.41 4.77 -1.71
CA LYS A 25 18.29 4.91 -2.87
C LYS A 25 17.54 5.21 -4.16
N GLU A 26 16.32 4.69 -4.29
CA GLU A 26 15.44 4.97 -5.43
C GLU A 26 14.57 6.22 -5.22
N GLN A 27 14.81 6.99 -4.15
CA GLN A 27 14.08 8.21 -3.81
C GLN A 27 12.57 8.00 -3.64
N ILE A 28 12.17 6.81 -3.23
CA ILE A 28 10.78 6.44 -2.98
C ILE A 28 10.43 6.65 -1.49
N ALA A 29 11.34 6.27 -0.59
CA ALA A 29 11.23 6.48 0.85
C ALA A 29 12.24 7.51 1.36
N PRO A 30 12.00 8.13 2.55
CA PRO A 30 12.98 9.00 3.20
C PRO A 30 14.31 8.28 3.45
N GLN A 31 15.42 9.04 3.47
CA GLN A 31 16.75 8.48 3.68
C GLN A 31 16.82 7.73 5.02
N LEU A 32 17.33 6.48 4.99
CA LEU A 32 17.66 5.73 6.19
C LEU A 32 19.00 6.25 6.73
N LEU A 33 18.97 6.85 7.93
CA LEU A 33 20.16 7.39 8.58
C LEU A 33 20.95 6.31 9.30
N TRP A 34 20.26 5.43 10.03
CA TRP A 34 20.83 4.26 10.68
C TRP A 34 19.76 3.23 11.01
N ALA A 35 20.19 1.97 11.18
CA ALA A 35 19.41 0.90 11.77
C ALA A 35 20.27 0.16 12.80
N LYS A 36 19.69 -0.23 13.93
CA LYS A 36 20.36 -0.89 15.03
C LYS A 36 19.50 -2.01 15.62
N ARG A 37 20.10 -3.17 15.84
CA ARG A 37 19.48 -4.24 16.62
C ARG A 37 19.63 -3.96 18.11
N LEU A 38 18.53 -4.07 18.84
CA LEU A 38 18.50 -3.90 20.30
C LEU A 38 18.80 -5.23 21.01
N GLY A 39 19.10 -5.17 22.31
CA GLY A 39 19.42 -6.36 23.10
C GLY A 39 18.26 -7.38 23.24
N ASN A 40 17.03 -6.95 23.03
CA ASN A 40 15.84 -7.82 22.98
C ASN A 40 15.56 -8.44 21.60
N GLY A 41 16.42 -8.16 20.60
CA GLY A 41 16.30 -8.65 19.24
C GLY A 41 15.55 -7.73 18.27
N ASP A 42 14.84 -6.71 18.76
CA ASP A 42 14.14 -5.74 17.94
C ASP A 42 15.09 -4.90 17.08
N MET A 43 14.60 -4.48 15.93
CA MET A 43 15.30 -3.53 15.05
C MET A 43 14.74 -2.12 15.27
N MET A 44 15.60 -1.19 15.60
CA MET A 44 15.29 0.24 15.65
C MET A 44 15.94 0.94 14.46
N SER A 45 15.20 1.76 13.75
CA SER A 45 15.72 2.55 12.64
C SER A 45 15.40 4.02 12.79
N ALA A 46 16.24 4.87 12.19
CA ALA A 46 15.96 6.29 12.05
C ALA A 46 16.06 6.68 10.58
N GLN A 47 15.06 7.42 10.14
CA GLN A 47 14.99 8.04 8.83
C GLN A 47 15.06 9.57 8.99
N GLU A 48 15.47 10.25 7.92
CA GLU A 48 15.41 11.70 7.89
C GLU A 48 14.01 12.21 8.18
N TRP A 49 13.95 13.33 8.88
CA TRP A 49 12.69 14.03 9.10
C TRP A 49 12.32 14.84 7.84
N LEU A 50 11.15 14.58 7.30
CA LEU A 50 10.67 15.32 6.14
C LEU A 50 9.96 16.61 6.60
N GLU A 51 10.52 17.75 6.20
CA GLU A 51 9.81 19.03 6.33
C GLU A 51 8.75 19.12 5.24
N GLY A 52 7.48 18.98 5.63
CA GLY A 52 6.38 18.93 4.68
C GLY A 52 5.05 18.61 5.35
N ARG A 53 4.12 18.13 4.55
CA ARG A 53 2.80 17.70 5.01
C ARG A 53 2.42 16.33 4.46
N ILE A 54 1.59 15.63 5.19
CA ILE A 54 0.87 14.45 4.69
C ILE A 54 -0.09 14.90 3.58
N LEU A 55 -0.27 14.06 2.55
CA LEU A 55 -1.24 14.34 1.49
C LEU A 55 -2.68 14.23 2.00
N THR A 56 -3.55 14.99 1.36
CA THR A 56 -5.00 14.86 1.53
C THR A 56 -5.57 13.91 0.47
N LYS A 57 -6.81 13.47 0.64
CA LYS A 57 -7.51 12.67 -0.39
C LYS A 57 -7.55 13.35 -1.75
N HIS A 58 -7.62 14.68 -1.78
CA HIS A 58 -7.66 15.46 -3.02
C HIS A 58 -6.33 15.44 -3.79
N ASP A 59 -5.20 15.38 -3.08
CA ASP A 59 -3.87 15.33 -3.68
C ASP A 59 -3.61 14.01 -4.45
N MET A 60 -4.37 12.95 -4.17
CA MET A 60 -4.14 11.61 -4.72
C MET A 60 -4.39 11.51 -6.24
N ASN A 61 -5.07 12.48 -6.84
CA ASN A 61 -5.26 12.57 -8.30
C ASN A 61 -4.15 13.35 -9.01
N SER A 62 -2.93 13.32 -8.49
CA SER A 62 -1.80 14.01 -9.10
C SER A 62 -0.92 13.10 -9.94
N LYS A 63 -0.30 13.65 -11.00
CA LYS A 63 0.68 12.91 -11.82
C LYS A 63 1.89 12.44 -11.01
N GLN A 64 2.25 13.14 -9.95
CA GLN A 64 3.37 12.76 -9.08
C GLN A 64 3.10 11.44 -8.36
N ILE A 65 1.85 11.19 -7.92
CA ILE A 65 1.44 9.89 -7.36
C ILE A 65 1.60 8.78 -8.38
N ILE A 66 1.17 9.02 -9.62
CA ILE A 66 1.33 8.04 -10.71
C ILE A 66 2.80 7.74 -10.98
N GLN A 67 3.65 8.77 -10.96
CA GLN A 67 5.09 8.63 -11.20
C GLN A 67 5.79 7.83 -10.09
N ILE A 68 5.54 8.15 -8.82
CA ILE A 68 6.19 7.45 -7.69
C ILE A 68 5.77 5.97 -7.64
N LEU A 69 4.49 5.66 -7.85
CA LEU A 69 4.03 4.27 -7.99
C LEU A 69 4.63 3.58 -9.21
N GLY A 70 4.67 4.28 -10.34
CA GLY A 70 5.27 3.75 -11.55
C GLY A 70 6.77 3.43 -11.37
N ASN A 71 7.52 4.24 -10.62
CA ASN A 71 8.91 3.97 -10.29
C ASN A 71 9.03 2.76 -9.37
N LEU A 72 8.24 2.71 -8.31
CA LEU A 72 8.18 1.56 -7.39
C LEU A 72 7.91 0.26 -8.15
N HIS A 73 6.84 0.21 -8.92
CA HIS A 73 6.36 -1.02 -9.57
C HIS A 73 7.21 -1.47 -10.78
N ARG A 74 8.12 -0.63 -11.31
CA ARG A 74 9.05 -1.00 -12.37
C ARG A 74 10.43 -1.41 -11.86
N SER A 75 10.72 -1.23 -10.57
CA SER A 75 12.04 -1.52 -10.01
C SER A 75 12.26 -3.01 -9.83
N LYS A 76 12.97 -3.62 -10.79
CA LYS A 76 13.44 -5.00 -10.66
C LYS A 76 14.47 -5.16 -9.53
N HIS A 77 15.19 -4.09 -9.21
CA HIS A 77 16.15 -4.10 -8.10
C HIS A 77 15.44 -4.33 -6.78
N LEU A 78 14.34 -3.59 -6.50
CA LEU A 78 13.56 -3.75 -5.28
C LEU A 78 12.90 -5.14 -5.19
N VAL A 79 12.40 -5.67 -6.30
CA VAL A 79 11.87 -7.05 -6.35
C VAL A 79 12.94 -8.05 -5.92
N ASN A 80 14.15 -7.97 -6.50
CA ASN A 80 15.25 -8.86 -6.16
C ASN A 80 15.68 -8.72 -4.70
N GLN A 81 15.68 -7.49 -4.16
CA GLN A 81 15.99 -7.26 -2.74
C GLN A 81 14.97 -7.93 -1.81
N LEU A 82 13.68 -7.85 -2.11
CA LEU A 82 12.65 -8.52 -1.31
C LEU A 82 12.78 -10.04 -1.39
N LEU A 83 13.05 -10.60 -2.58
CA LEU A 83 13.29 -12.04 -2.72
C LEU A 83 14.52 -12.52 -1.92
N GLN A 84 15.58 -11.71 -1.83
CA GLN A 84 16.74 -11.99 -0.98
C GLN A 84 16.45 -11.88 0.52
N LEU A 85 15.37 -11.21 0.90
CA LEU A 85 14.86 -11.07 2.26
C LEU A 85 13.76 -12.11 2.59
N ASP A 86 13.69 -13.20 1.79
CA ASP A 86 12.72 -14.30 1.93
C ASP A 86 11.24 -13.89 1.80
N TYR A 87 10.95 -12.74 1.15
CA TYR A 87 9.59 -12.43 0.74
C TYR A 87 9.19 -13.33 -0.41
N HIS A 88 8.01 -13.91 -0.33
CA HIS A 88 7.45 -14.73 -1.39
C HIS A 88 6.46 -13.95 -2.26
N ILE A 89 6.25 -14.42 -3.47
CA ILE A 89 5.30 -13.84 -4.40
C ILE A 89 3.91 -14.34 -4.04
N GLU A 90 3.00 -13.42 -3.78
CA GLU A 90 1.61 -13.68 -3.39
C GLU A 90 0.68 -13.47 -4.57
N ASN A 91 -0.11 -14.48 -4.87
CA ASN A 91 -1.17 -14.40 -5.87
C ASN A 91 -2.50 -13.92 -5.23
N PRO A 92 -3.54 -13.60 -6.01
CA PRO A 92 -4.82 -13.13 -5.47
C PRO A 92 -5.49 -14.10 -4.48
N PHE A 93 -5.31 -15.41 -4.66
CA PHE A 93 -5.84 -16.40 -3.73
C PHE A 93 -5.12 -16.34 -2.38
N ASP A 94 -3.79 -16.23 -2.38
CA ASP A 94 -2.98 -16.14 -1.16
C ASP A 94 -3.38 -14.91 -0.34
N LEU A 95 -3.55 -13.75 -1.01
CA LEU A 95 -3.97 -12.50 -0.38
C LEU A 95 -5.35 -12.63 0.30
N LEU A 96 -6.30 -13.24 -0.39
CA LEU A 96 -7.66 -13.40 0.12
C LEU A 96 -7.69 -14.43 1.27
N HIS A 97 -6.92 -15.51 1.14
CA HIS A 97 -6.80 -16.53 2.17
C HIS A 97 -6.16 -15.96 3.45
N GLU A 98 -5.10 -15.17 3.33
CA GLU A 98 -4.50 -14.46 4.47
C GLU A 98 -5.52 -13.57 5.18
N TRP A 99 -6.36 -12.84 4.43
CA TRP A 99 -7.41 -12.03 5.03
C TRP A 99 -8.42 -12.89 5.79
N GLU A 100 -8.86 -14.01 5.25
CA GLU A 100 -9.80 -14.92 5.91
C GLU A 100 -9.22 -15.53 7.19
N GLU A 101 -7.93 -15.80 7.23
CA GLU A 101 -7.28 -16.35 8.43
C GLU A 101 -7.11 -15.31 9.53
N ASN A 102 -6.75 -14.08 9.15
CA ASN A 102 -6.31 -13.05 10.11
C ASN A 102 -7.39 -12.03 10.46
N ALA A 103 -8.43 -11.84 9.65
CA ALA A 103 -9.50 -10.89 9.97
C ALA A 103 -10.25 -11.29 11.24
N ALA A 104 -10.64 -10.29 12.04
CA ALA A 104 -11.39 -10.49 13.27
C ALA A 104 -12.66 -11.32 13.02
N TYR A 105 -13.03 -12.18 13.99
CA TYR A 105 -14.19 -13.05 13.89
C TYR A 105 -15.46 -12.29 13.48
N GLN A 106 -15.71 -11.11 14.06
CA GLN A 106 -16.88 -10.29 13.77
C GLN A 106 -16.94 -9.83 12.29
N LEU A 107 -15.80 -9.60 11.66
CA LEU A 107 -15.73 -9.27 10.22
C LEU A 107 -16.00 -10.50 9.36
N ARG A 108 -15.43 -11.65 9.72
CA ARG A 108 -15.63 -12.91 9.02
C ARG A 108 -17.07 -13.41 9.08
N GLU A 109 -17.79 -13.14 10.17
CA GLU A 109 -19.20 -13.48 10.35
C GLU A 109 -20.17 -12.42 9.82
N ASN A 110 -19.67 -11.30 9.31
CA ASN A 110 -20.52 -10.29 8.70
C ASN A 110 -21.05 -10.79 7.35
N GLY A 111 -22.37 -10.97 7.22
CA GLY A 111 -22.99 -11.57 6.03
C GLY A 111 -22.67 -10.84 4.72
N PHE A 112 -22.60 -9.50 4.74
CA PHE A 112 -22.22 -8.73 3.54
C PHE A 112 -20.74 -8.97 3.16
N LEU A 113 -19.83 -8.97 4.13
CA LEU A 113 -18.41 -9.23 3.85
C LEU A 113 -18.19 -10.67 3.38
N GLN A 114 -18.94 -11.63 3.91
CA GLN A 114 -18.93 -13.02 3.41
C GLN A 114 -19.36 -13.10 1.94
N ASP A 115 -20.37 -12.34 1.53
CA ASP A 115 -20.80 -12.29 0.14
C ASP A 115 -19.72 -11.70 -0.77
N VAL A 116 -19.07 -10.61 -0.34
CA VAL A 116 -17.91 -10.01 -1.05
C VAL A 116 -16.76 -11.03 -1.18
N VAL A 117 -16.36 -11.68 -0.09
CA VAL A 117 -15.29 -12.70 -0.13
C VAL A 117 -15.65 -13.87 -1.06
N ARG A 118 -16.91 -14.31 -1.05
CA ARG A 118 -17.38 -15.37 -1.94
C ARG A 118 -17.32 -14.94 -3.40
N ASP A 119 -17.64 -13.69 -3.70
CA ASP A 119 -17.56 -13.14 -5.05
C ASP A 119 -16.11 -13.04 -5.52
N LEU A 120 -15.23 -12.49 -4.68
CA LEU A 120 -13.78 -12.42 -4.96
C LEU A 120 -13.18 -13.81 -5.24
N LYS A 121 -13.58 -14.85 -4.50
CA LYS A 121 -13.14 -16.23 -4.75
C LYS A 121 -13.58 -16.77 -6.11
N ARG A 122 -14.76 -16.40 -6.57
CA ARG A 122 -15.29 -16.85 -7.87
C ARG A 122 -14.63 -16.13 -9.05
N HIS A 123 -14.14 -14.93 -8.84
CA HIS A 123 -13.62 -14.05 -9.89
C HIS A 123 -12.15 -13.72 -9.70
N LEU A 124 -11.34 -14.70 -9.24
CA LEU A 124 -9.90 -14.51 -9.08
C LEU A 124 -9.28 -14.03 -10.41
N PRO A 125 -8.58 -12.88 -10.41
CA PRO A 125 -7.97 -12.38 -11.64
C PRO A 125 -6.77 -13.24 -12.05
N GLU A 126 -6.52 -13.29 -13.36
CA GLU A 126 -5.31 -13.94 -13.89
C GLU A 126 -4.06 -13.28 -13.28
N PHE A 127 -3.19 -14.11 -12.73
CA PHE A 127 -1.93 -13.70 -12.16
C PHE A 127 -0.80 -14.59 -12.66
N ARG A 128 0.35 -13.98 -12.97
CA ARG A 128 1.57 -14.67 -13.33
C ARG A 128 2.71 -14.16 -12.48
N ALA A 129 3.44 -15.06 -11.84
CA ALA A 129 4.53 -14.72 -10.93
C ALA A 129 5.64 -13.87 -11.58
N GLU A 130 5.86 -14.04 -12.90
CA GLU A 130 6.89 -13.32 -13.66
C GLU A 130 6.62 -11.81 -13.78
N ILE A 131 5.36 -11.39 -13.60
CA ILE A 131 4.98 -9.98 -13.62
C ILE A 131 4.77 -9.39 -12.23
N ALA A 132 5.00 -10.20 -11.18
CA ALA A 132 4.94 -9.70 -9.82
C ALA A 132 5.94 -8.55 -9.60
N THR A 133 5.55 -7.63 -8.76
CA THR A 133 6.36 -6.47 -8.43
C THR A 133 6.26 -6.15 -6.95
N ILE A 134 7.13 -5.29 -6.47
CA ILE A 134 6.97 -4.71 -5.15
C ILE A 134 5.75 -3.79 -5.15
N VAL A 135 4.89 -3.92 -4.15
CA VAL A 135 3.80 -3.00 -3.85
C VAL A 135 3.96 -2.45 -2.43
N HIS A 136 3.45 -1.25 -2.21
CA HIS A 136 3.44 -0.65 -0.87
C HIS A 136 2.52 -1.42 0.09
N GLY A 137 1.39 -1.92 -0.43
CA GLY A 137 0.41 -2.68 0.33
C GLY A 137 -0.51 -1.86 1.24
N ASP A 138 -0.28 -0.54 1.32
CA ASP A 138 -1.14 0.43 2.00
C ASP A 138 -0.99 1.83 1.41
N ALA A 139 -1.29 1.99 0.12
CA ALA A 139 -1.08 3.23 -0.63
C ALA A 139 -2.14 4.30 -0.31
N ARG A 140 -2.39 4.57 0.99
CA ARG A 140 -3.31 5.60 1.48
C ARG A 140 -2.66 6.98 1.43
N HIS A 141 -3.50 8.03 1.25
CA HIS A 141 -3.04 9.42 1.26
C HIS A 141 -2.20 9.78 2.49
N SER A 142 -2.50 9.18 3.66
CA SER A 142 -1.75 9.39 4.91
C SER A 142 -0.31 8.85 4.88
N ASN A 143 0.00 7.95 3.94
CA ASN A 143 1.31 7.35 3.77
C ASN A 143 2.14 8.04 2.66
N PHE A 144 1.67 9.18 2.16
CA PHE A 144 2.42 10.05 1.25
C PHE A 144 2.72 11.38 1.93
N VAL A 145 3.98 11.78 1.89
CA VAL A 145 4.45 13.07 2.42
C VAL A 145 4.99 13.90 1.26
N ILE A 146 4.45 15.11 1.08
CA ILE A 146 5.02 16.11 0.18
C ILE A 146 5.89 17.07 0.98
N THR A 147 7.15 17.19 0.59
CA THR A 147 8.10 18.09 1.22
C THR A 147 7.87 19.54 0.81
N THR A 148 8.48 20.48 1.53
CA THR A 148 8.49 21.91 1.15
C THR A 148 9.15 22.17 -0.20
N SER A 149 10.03 21.27 -0.66
CA SER A 149 10.63 21.31 -2.01
C SER A 149 9.73 20.70 -3.11
N GLY A 150 8.57 20.13 -2.75
CA GLY A 150 7.63 19.53 -3.69
C GLY A 150 7.91 18.07 -4.05
N LEU A 151 8.89 17.43 -3.41
CA LEU A 151 9.13 15.99 -3.57
C LEU A 151 8.12 15.19 -2.77
N ILE A 152 7.65 14.07 -3.33
CA ILE A 152 6.74 13.14 -2.65
C ILE A 152 7.51 11.88 -2.26
N TYR A 153 7.33 11.46 -1.02
CA TYR A 153 7.86 10.21 -0.48
C TYR A 153 6.72 9.32 0.01
N LEU A 154 6.89 8.01 -0.14
CA LEU A 154 6.08 6.98 0.51
C LEU A 154 6.71 6.63 1.86
N VAL A 155 5.87 6.54 2.88
CA VAL A 155 6.25 6.19 4.26
C VAL A 155 5.38 5.05 4.77
N ASP A 156 5.79 4.42 5.88
CA ASP A 156 5.06 3.32 6.51
C ASP A 156 4.98 2.03 5.67
N TRP A 157 6.13 1.42 5.47
CA TRP A 157 6.35 0.24 4.63
C TRP A 157 6.07 -1.11 5.31
N ASP A 158 5.26 -1.14 6.37
CA ASP A 158 4.98 -2.37 7.12
C ASP A 158 4.13 -3.39 6.33
N SER A 159 3.42 -2.92 5.31
CA SER A 159 2.55 -3.75 4.47
C SER A 159 3.18 -4.11 3.12
N VAL A 160 4.50 -3.90 2.94
CA VAL A 160 5.19 -4.18 1.67
C VAL A 160 5.05 -5.64 1.25
N ARG A 161 4.78 -5.88 -0.04
CA ARG A 161 4.54 -7.23 -0.61
C ARG A 161 5.17 -7.39 -1.98
N LEU A 162 5.26 -8.64 -2.44
CA LEU A 162 5.52 -9.01 -3.82
C LEU A 162 4.25 -9.60 -4.43
N THR A 163 3.55 -8.81 -5.24
CA THR A 163 2.30 -9.24 -5.88
C THR A 163 2.00 -8.44 -7.15
N ASP A 164 0.76 -8.47 -7.65
CA ASP A 164 0.34 -7.66 -8.78
C ASP A 164 0.32 -6.17 -8.40
N ARG A 165 0.90 -5.32 -9.25
CA ARG A 165 0.86 -3.85 -9.09
C ARG A 165 -0.54 -3.27 -8.97
N MET A 166 -1.55 -4.00 -9.43
CA MET A 166 -2.95 -3.59 -9.28
C MET A 166 -3.40 -3.53 -7.83
N TYR A 167 -2.68 -4.13 -6.91
CA TYR A 167 -2.92 -3.97 -5.47
C TYR A 167 -2.94 -2.50 -5.04
N ASP A 168 -1.86 -1.76 -5.33
CA ASP A 168 -1.77 -0.32 -5.00
C ASP A 168 -2.59 0.55 -5.95
N VAL A 169 -2.58 0.23 -7.25
CA VAL A 169 -3.30 1.01 -8.28
C VAL A 169 -4.80 1.00 -8.01
N ALA A 170 -5.38 -0.18 -7.76
CA ALA A 170 -6.81 -0.30 -7.51
C ALA A 170 -7.20 0.36 -6.18
N GLN A 171 -6.36 0.28 -5.14
CA GLN A 171 -6.59 0.99 -3.90
C GLN A 171 -6.70 2.50 -4.14
N ILE A 172 -5.80 3.10 -4.91
CA ILE A 172 -5.87 4.54 -5.20
C ILE A 172 -7.10 4.87 -6.03
N LEU A 173 -7.37 4.10 -7.08
CA LEU A 173 -8.52 4.35 -7.95
C LEU A 173 -9.84 4.25 -7.19
N SER A 174 -10.05 3.19 -6.43
CA SER A 174 -11.32 2.94 -5.73
C SER A 174 -11.60 3.91 -4.58
N HIS A 175 -10.55 4.37 -3.87
CA HIS A 175 -10.75 5.22 -2.69
C HIS A 175 -10.65 6.72 -2.96
N TYR A 176 -10.00 7.15 -4.07
CA TYR A 176 -9.68 8.57 -4.26
C TYR A 176 -10.06 9.14 -5.62
N ILE A 177 -10.19 8.32 -6.68
CA ILE A 177 -10.36 8.81 -8.04
C ILE A 177 -11.77 8.54 -8.51
N PRO A 178 -12.54 9.58 -8.92
CA PRO A 178 -13.84 9.37 -9.54
C PRO A 178 -13.75 8.46 -10.76
N LEU A 179 -14.69 7.52 -10.91
CA LEU A 179 -14.71 6.52 -12.00
C LEU A 179 -14.51 7.13 -13.39
N ALA A 180 -15.09 8.30 -13.63
CA ALA A 180 -14.95 9.01 -14.92
C ALA A 180 -13.49 9.40 -15.25
N HIS A 181 -12.61 9.47 -14.26
CA HIS A 181 -11.18 9.82 -14.44
C HIS A 181 -10.26 8.60 -14.52
N TRP A 182 -10.75 7.39 -14.27
CA TRP A 182 -9.93 6.16 -14.32
C TRP A 182 -9.25 5.94 -15.67
N PRO A 183 -9.91 6.11 -16.83
CA PRO A 183 -9.24 5.90 -18.12
C PRO A 183 -8.04 6.84 -18.34
N GLN A 184 -8.14 8.09 -17.92
CA GLN A 184 -7.05 9.06 -18.03
C GLN A 184 -5.92 8.72 -17.05
N TRP A 185 -6.25 8.38 -15.80
CA TRP A 185 -5.30 7.99 -14.78
C TRP A 185 -4.50 6.76 -15.21
N LEU A 186 -5.19 5.72 -15.67
CA LEU A 186 -4.58 4.49 -16.19
C LEU A 186 -3.69 4.74 -17.40
N SER A 187 -4.11 5.62 -18.30
CA SER A 187 -3.28 6.02 -19.45
C SER A 187 -1.97 6.66 -19.02
N TYR A 188 -1.98 7.54 -18.02
CA TYR A 188 -0.76 8.14 -17.46
C TYR A 188 0.12 7.12 -16.73
N TYR A 189 -0.49 6.11 -16.10
CA TYR A 189 0.25 5.01 -15.47
C TYR A 189 0.85 4.03 -16.49
N GLY A 190 0.36 4.04 -17.73
CA GLY A 190 0.83 3.19 -18.83
C GLY A 190 -0.04 1.98 -19.13
N TYR A 191 -1.28 1.97 -18.68
CA TYR A 191 -2.28 0.95 -19.02
C TYR A 191 -3.28 1.46 -20.06
N LYS A 192 -3.67 0.55 -20.97
CA LYS A 192 -4.87 0.75 -21.78
C LYS A 192 -6.10 0.33 -20.97
N ASN A 193 -7.13 1.15 -21.01
CA ASN A 193 -8.42 0.79 -20.46
C ASN A 193 -9.04 -0.34 -21.31
N ASN A 194 -9.13 -1.53 -20.74
CA ASN A 194 -9.77 -2.72 -21.33
C ASN A 194 -10.38 -3.58 -20.22
N ASP A 195 -11.23 -4.52 -20.59
CA ASP A 195 -12.00 -5.33 -19.64
C ASP A 195 -11.10 -6.07 -18.63
N LEU A 196 -9.99 -6.68 -19.09
CA LEU A 196 -9.07 -7.41 -18.21
C LEU A 196 -8.43 -6.51 -17.14
N VAL A 197 -8.08 -5.27 -17.49
CA VAL A 197 -7.55 -4.30 -16.53
C VAL A 197 -8.64 -3.86 -15.57
N MET A 198 -9.86 -3.62 -16.08
CA MET A 198 -10.99 -3.22 -15.25
C MET A 198 -11.40 -4.34 -14.26
N ASP A 199 -11.45 -5.59 -14.69
CA ASP A 199 -11.74 -6.74 -13.81
C ASP A 199 -10.72 -6.82 -12.66
N LYS A 200 -9.44 -6.64 -12.96
CA LYS A 200 -8.40 -6.56 -11.92
C LYS A 200 -8.61 -5.40 -10.95
N ILE A 201 -8.94 -4.21 -11.47
CA ILE A 201 -9.17 -3.03 -10.63
C ILE A 201 -10.37 -3.25 -9.72
N TYR A 202 -11.46 -3.82 -10.21
CA TYR A 202 -12.63 -4.12 -9.38
C TYR A 202 -12.30 -5.15 -8.33
N TRP A 203 -11.59 -6.22 -8.67
CA TRP A 203 -11.20 -7.25 -7.72
C TRP A 203 -10.29 -6.68 -6.61
N TYR A 204 -9.18 -6.05 -7.00
CA TYR A 204 -8.23 -5.48 -6.02
C TYR A 204 -8.82 -4.28 -5.28
N GLY A 205 -9.74 -3.55 -5.87
CA GLY A 205 -10.49 -2.47 -5.23
C GLY A 205 -11.36 -3.00 -4.09
N GLN A 206 -12.18 -4.02 -4.34
CA GLN A 206 -12.98 -4.68 -3.29
C GLN A 206 -12.07 -5.26 -2.19
N PHE A 207 -10.97 -5.92 -2.58
CA PHE A 207 -9.99 -6.46 -1.63
C PHE A 207 -9.34 -5.35 -0.79
N SER A 208 -9.06 -4.19 -1.37
CA SER A 208 -8.51 -3.04 -0.63
C SER A 208 -9.49 -2.51 0.43
N TYR A 209 -10.79 -2.52 0.15
CA TYR A 209 -11.80 -2.19 1.16
C TYR A 209 -11.80 -3.20 2.30
N LEU A 210 -11.74 -4.52 2.02
CA LEU A 210 -11.65 -5.55 3.05
C LEU A 210 -10.44 -5.33 3.97
N THR A 211 -9.28 -5.04 3.40
CA THR A 211 -8.06 -4.80 4.18
C THR A 211 -8.15 -3.52 5.01
N GLN A 212 -8.73 -2.44 4.48
CA GLN A 212 -8.94 -1.20 5.23
C GLN A 212 -9.96 -1.36 6.37
N ILE A 213 -11.06 -2.08 6.12
CA ILE A 213 -12.05 -2.41 7.15
C ILE A 213 -11.36 -3.15 8.30
N SER A 214 -10.53 -4.17 8.01
CA SER A 214 -9.81 -4.91 9.04
C SER A 214 -8.86 -4.00 9.84
N LYS A 215 -8.06 -3.17 9.17
CA LYS A 215 -7.13 -2.24 9.84
C LYS A 215 -7.84 -1.27 10.77
N PHE A 216 -8.97 -0.69 10.35
CA PHE A 216 -9.75 0.21 11.20
C PHE A 216 -10.42 -0.54 12.35
N PHE A 217 -10.93 -1.74 12.09
CA PHE A 217 -11.53 -2.58 13.13
C PHE A 217 -10.50 -2.93 14.22
N ASP A 218 -9.29 -3.36 13.84
CA ASP A 218 -8.22 -3.75 14.75
C ASP A 218 -7.71 -2.56 15.57
N SER A 219 -7.68 -1.37 14.98
CA SER A 219 -7.37 -0.11 15.68
C SER A 219 -8.53 0.44 16.53
N ARG A 220 -9.68 -0.24 16.55
CA ARG A 220 -10.93 0.16 17.22
C ARG A 220 -11.54 1.47 16.66
N ASP A 221 -11.21 1.81 15.45
CA ASP A 221 -11.80 2.94 14.73
C ASP A 221 -13.06 2.49 13.96
N MET A 222 -14.12 2.28 14.71
CA MET A 222 -15.38 1.74 14.17
C MET A 222 -16.08 2.72 13.21
N GLU A 223 -15.83 4.02 13.36
CA GLU A 223 -16.42 5.03 12.46
C GLU A 223 -15.83 4.86 11.03
N HIS A 224 -14.52 4.80 10.91
CA HIS A 224 -13.88 4.58 9.62
C HIS A 224 -14.14 3.17 9.08
N ALA A 225 -14.13 2.13 9.91
CA ALA A 225 -14.49 0.79 9.46
C ALA A 225 -15.90 0.73 8.83
N ASN A 226 -16.90 1.34 9.48
CA ASN A 226 -18.27 1.41 8.96
C ASN A 226 -18.37 2.25 7.69
N ARG A 227 -17.57 3.32 7.57
CA ARG A 227 -17.49 4.12 6.35
C ARG A 227 -16.95 3.29 5.18
N GLU A 228 -15.89 2.53 5.38
CA GLU A 228 -15.34 1.66 4.32
C GLU A 228 -16.35 0.57 3.91
N ILE A 229 -17.09 -0.03 4.84
CA ILE A 229 -18.19 -0.95 4.52
C ILE A 229 -19.27 -0.27 3.67
N TYR A 230 -19.61 0.97 3.98
CA TYR A 230 -20.60 1.73 3.22
C TYR A 230 -20.11 2.05 1.80
N GLU A 231 -18.84 2.44 1.64
CA GLU A 231 -18.27 2.68 0.31
C GLU A 231 -18.14 1.40 -0.52
N LEU A 232 -17.73 0.28 0.11
CA LEU A 232 -17.68 -1.02 -0.54
C LEU A 232 -19.06 -1.48 -1.07
N ARG A 233 -20.16 -1.12 -0.39
CA ARG A 233 -21.53 -1.41 -0.88
C ARG A 233 -21.92 -0.67 -2.16
N LYS A 234 -21.23 0.43 -2.48
CA LYS A 234 -21.47 1.23 -3.68
C LYS A 234 -20.51 0.87 -4.82
N PHE A 235 -19.42 0.23 -4.46
CA PHE A 235 -18.35 -0.15 -5.38
C PHE A 235 -18.69 -1.44 -6.11
#